data_5533c916c9f6ba028744012971dafa42
#
_entry.id   5533c916c9f6ba028744012971dafa42
#
_cell.length_a   1.000
_cell.length_b   1.000
_cell.length_c   1.000
_cell.angle_alpha   90.00
_cell.angle_beta   90.00
_cell.angle_gamma   90.00
#
_symmetry.space_group_name_H-M   'P 1'
#
loop_
_entity.id
_entity.type
_entity.pdbx_description
1 polymer ?
#
loop_
_entity_poly.entity_id
_entity_poly.type
_entity_poly.pdbx_seq_one_letter_code
_entity_poly.pdbx_strand_id
1 'polypeptide(L)'
;MIDAIPMGQPLLVDHHSYKSDKNYRDRAWNKMEKSVGGGKKADYYRSKAEAAENNTAISSDDPEAVTKLKEKLEKLQNAQIYMKKVNAYYRKNSTMKGFEGISDEKAAQIDENVKNDYSWITAPYAPYELSNNNAEINRLKKRIESLERREETGFVGWKFEGGEAVANQEENRLQLLFDEKPS
;
A
#
# COMPACT_ATOMS: atom_id res chain seq x y z
N MET A 1 4.06 38.72 -17.09
CA MET A 1 2.97 39.57 -16.53
C MET A 1 3.42 40.39 -15.31
N ILE A 2 4.59 40.15 -14.74
CA ILE A 2 5.20 40.90 -13.63
C ILE A 2 6.23 41.90 -14.16
N ASP A 3 6.58 41.82 -15.44
CA ASP A 3 7.63 42.65 -16.08
C ASP A 3 7.28 44.16 -16.20
N ALA A 4 6.03 44.53 -15.95
CA ALA A 4 5.57 45.93 -15.98
C ALA A 4 5.89 46.71 -14.69
N ILE A 5 6.32 46.03 -13.61
CA ILE A 5 6.70 46.67 -12.35
C ILE A 5 8.15 46.29 -12.02
N PRO A 6 9.07 47.23 -11.98
CA PRO A 6 10.46 46.97 -11.60
C PRO A 6 10.56 46.32 -10.24
N MET A 7 11.46 45.33 -10.13
CA MET A 7 11.70 44.64 -8.86
C MET A 7 12.12 45.65 -7.77
N GLY A 8 11.44 45.63 -6.63
CA GLY A 8 11.74 46.55 -5.53
C GLY A 8 11.01 47.89 -5.57
N GLN A 9 10.18 48.18 -6.59
CA GLN A 9 9.38 49.39 -6.59
C GLN A 9 8.37 49.42 -5.44
N PRO A 10 8.41 50.39 -4.54
CA PRO A 10 7.45 50.51 -3.43
C PRO A 10 6.06 50.88 -3.94
N LEU A 11 5.03 50.49 -3.17
CA LEU A 11 3.66 50.89 -3.42
C LEU A 11 3.45 52.29 -2.84
N LEU A 12 3.16 53.27 -3.70
CA LEU A 12 3.01 54.69 -3.30
C LEU A 12 1.59 54.95 -2.81
N VAL A 13 1.39 54.94 -1.48
CA VAL A 13 0.08 54.90 -0.80
C VAL A 13 -0.79 56.14 -1.11
N ASP A 14 -0.21 57.34 -1.19
CA ASP A 14 -0.95 58.60 -1.43
C ASP A 14 -0.94 59.06 -2.90
N HIS A 15 -0.43 58.23 -3.82
CA HIS A 15 -0.38 58.56 -5.24
C HIS A 15 -1.69 58.21 -5.95
N HIS A 16 -2.08 58.98 -6.96
CA HIS A 16 -3.32 58.76 -7.70
C HIS A 16 -3.40 57.36 -8.35
N SER A 17 -2.27 56.73 -8.67
CA SER A 17 -2.20 55.39 -9.24
C SER A 17 -2.23 54.26 -8.21
N TYR A 18 -2.27 54.54 -6.90
CA TYR A 18 -2.20 53.56 -5.83
C TYR A 18 -3.18 52.40 -6.01
N LYS A 19 -4.46 52.71 -6.22
CA LYS A 19 -5.51 51.69 -6.38
C LYS A 19 -5.27 50.77 -7.58
N SER A 20 -4.81 51.37 -8.70
CA SER A 20 -4.53 50.62 -9.93
C SER A 20 -3.33 49.69 -9.76
N ASP A 21 -2.24 50.19 -9.17
CA ASP A 21 -1.01 49.44 -8.91
C ASP A 21 -1.27 48.31 -7.90
N LYS A 22 -1.96 48.61 -6.81
CA LYS A 22 -2.36 47.60 -5.82
C LYS A 22 -3.19 46.50 -6.47
N ASN A 23 -4.24 46.82 -7.21
CA ASN A 23 -5.10 45.82 -7.85
C ASN A 23 -4.33 44.98 -8.89
N TYR A 24 -3.33 45.57 -9.56
CA TYR A 24 -2.47 44.82 -10.48
C TYR A 24 -1.60 43.80 -9.72
N ARG A 25 -0.97 44.22 -8.64
CA ARG A 25 -0.14 43.35 -7.79
C ARG A 25 -0.98 42.21 -7.13
N ASP A 26 -2.15 42.55 -6.58
CA ASP A 26 -3.05 41.60 -5.98
C ASP A 26 -3.52 40.53 -7.00
N ARG A 27 -3.81 40.96 -8.23
CA ARG A 27 -4.13 40.03 -9.34
C ARG A 27 -2.95 39.12 -9.70
N ALA A 28 -1.74 39.66 -9.73
CA ALA A 28 -0.53 38.87 -9.99
C ALA A 28 -0.30 37.81 -8.87
N TRP A 29 -0.40 38.24 -7.62
CA TRP A 29 -0.30 37.35 -6.45
C TRP A 29 -1.33 36.25 -6.47
N ASN A 30 -2.61 36.58 -6.69
CA ASN A 30 -3.68 35.60 -6.75
C ASN A 30 -3.48 34.57 -7.89
N LYS A 31 -2.93 35.00 -9.04
CA LYS A 31 -2.59 34.06 -10.11
C LYS A 31 -1.43 33.16 -9.75
N MET A 32 -0.43 33.69 -9.06
CA MET A 32 0.73 32.92 -8.59
C MET A 32 0.30 31.89 -7.54
N GLU A 33 -0.53 32.29 -6.59
CA GLU A 33 -1.08 31.39 -5.57
C GLU A 33 -1.91 30.27 -6.17
N LYS A 34 -2.78 30.59 -7.15
CA LYS A 34 -3.54 29.58 -7.90
C LYS A 34 -2.64 28.63 -8.68
N SER A 35 -1.55 29.12 -9.25
CA SER A 35 -0.58 28.30 -9.99
C SER A 35 0.14 27.34 -9.04
N VAL A 36 0.63 27.83 -7.90
CA VAL A 36 1.28 27.00 -6.87
C VAL A 36 0.29 25.97 -6.30
N GLY A 37 -0.95 26.39 -6.01
CA GLY A 37 -2.00 25.48 -5.54
C GLY A 37 -2.36 24.41 -6.58
N GLY A 38 -2.39 24.78 -7.86
CA GLY A 38 -2.57 23.85 -8.98
C GLY A 38 -1.45 22.83 -9.08
N GLY A 39 -0.20 23.26 -8.94
CA GLY A 39 0.99 22.39 -8.92
C GLY A 39 0.91 21.36 -7.79
N LYS A 40 0.62 21.80 -6.57
CA LYS A 40 0.46 20.90 -5.40
C LYS A 40 -0.64 19.86 -5.62
N LYS A 41 -1.77 20.25 -6.22
CA LYS A 41 -2.83 19.30 -6.59
C LYS A 41 -2.38 18.29 -7.63
N ALA A 42 -1.67 18.74 -8.67
CA ALA A 42 -1.15 17.85 -9.70
C ALA A 42 -0.18 16.82 -9.12
N ASP A 43 0.74 17.24 -8.26
CA ASP A 43 1.69 16.36 -7.61
C ASP A 43 1.00 15.34 -6.67
N TYR A 44 -0.02 15.78 -5.95
CA TYR A 44 -0.84 14.88 -5.11
C TYR A 44 -1.54 13.80 -5.95
N TYR A 45 -2.17 14.17 -7.07
CA TYR A 45 -2.83 13.17 -7.92
C TYR A 45 -1.85 12.28 -8.67
N ARG A 46 -0.68 12.81 -9.05
CA ARG A 46 0.39 12.00 -9.65
C ARG A 46 0.89 10.95 -8.68
N SER A 47 1.20 11.32 -7.44
CA SER A 47 1.64 10.36 -6.42
C SER A 47 0.54 9.34 -6.08
N LYS A 48 -0.74 9.73 -6.09
CA LYS A 48 -1.86 8.78 -5.94
C LYS A 48 -1.97 7.81 -7.12
N ALA A 49 -1.78 8.27 -8.34
CA ALA A 49 -1.80 7.42 -9.53
C ALA A 49 -0.64 6.42 -9.50
N GLU A 50 0.57 6.87 -9.20
CA GLU A 50 1.73 6.00 -9.02
C GLU A 50 1.52 4.96 -7.91
N ALA A 51 0.93 5.37 -6.78
CA ALA A 51 0.59 4.45 -5.69
C ALA A 51 -0.48 3.42 -6.11
N ALA A 52 -1.44 3.82 -6.95
CA ALA A 52 -2.47 2.90 -7.47
C ALA A 52 -1.88 1.92 -8.50
N GLU A 53 -0.99 2.36 -9.39
CA GLU A 53 -0.30 1.51 -10.36
C GLU A 53 0.61 0.48 -9.67
N ASN A 54 1.29 0.90 -8.60
CA ASN A 54 2.18 0.02 -7.82
C ASN A 54 1.44 -0.81 -6.75
N ASN A 55 0.11 -0.69 -6.67
CA ASN A 55 -0.68 -1.42 -5.69
C ASN A 55 -0.81 -2.89 -6.08
N THR A 56 -0.08 -3.75 -5.39
CA THR A 56 -0.14 -5.21 -5.52
C THR A 56 -1.18 -5.87 -4.61
N ALA A 57 -2.03 -5.06 -3.95
CA ALA A 57 -3.07 -5.59 -3.08
C ALA A 57 -4.15 -6.31 -3.92
N ILE A 58 -4.43 -7.55 -3.56
CA ILE A 58 -5.48 -8.35 -4.20
C ILE A 58 -6.82 -7.89 -3.64
N SER A 59 -7.71 -7.37 -4.50
CA SER A 59 -9.08 -7.01 -4.10
C SER A 59 -9.90 -8.27 -3.83
N SER A 60 -10.86 -8.18 -2.91
CA SER A 60 -11.81 -9.29 -2.67
C SER A 60 -12.86 -9.41 -3.78
N ASP A 61 -13.01 -8.36 -4.59
CA ASP A 61 -13.94 -8.33 -5.74
C ASP A 61 -13.27 -8.78 -7.06
N ASP A 62 -11.98 -9.12 -7.03
CA ASP A 62 -11.27 -9.67 -8.18
C ASP A 62 -11.73 -11.13 -8.40
N PRO A 63 -12.25 -11.50 -9.57
CA PRO A 63 -12.67 -12.87 -9.87
C PRO A 63 -11.55 -13.90 -9.68
N GLU A 64 -10.29 -13.47 -9.81
CA GLU A 64 -9.11 -14.32 -9.62
C GLU A 64 -8.51 -14.18 -8.20
N ALA A 65 -9.19 -13.50 -7.27
CA ALA A 65 -8.67 -13.23 -5.93
C ALA A 65 -8.21 -14.49 -5.21
N VAL A 66 -9.04 -15.53 -5.22
CA VAL A 66 -8.73 -16.81 -4.55
C VAL A 66 -7.48 -17.46 -5.15
N THR A 67 -7.35 -17.49 -6.46
CA THR A 67 -6.19 -18.05 -7.17
C THR A 67 -4.91 -17.29 -6.82
N LYS A 68 -4.94 -15.97 -6.93
CA LYS A 68 -3.80 -15.09 -6.60
C LYS A 68 -3.39 -15.19 -5.13
N LEU A 69 -4.36 -15.32 -4.23
CA LEU A 69 -4.11 -15.50 -2.80
C LEU A 69 -3.50 -16.88 -2.50
N LYS A 70 -3.93 -17.95 -3.19
CA LYS A 70 -3.34 -19.30 -3.07
C LYS A 70 -1.89 -19.31 -3.54
N GLU A 71 -1.58 -18.68 -4.67
CA GLU A 71 -0.20 -18.55 -5.15
C GLU A 71 0.68 -17.78 -4.14
N LYS A 72 0.15 -16.68 -3.59
CA LYS A 72 0.86 -15.92 -2.55
C LYS A 72 1.07 -16.75 -1.29
N LEU A 73 0.07 -17.52 -0.89
CA LEU A 73 0.14 -18.43 0.26
C LEU A 73 1.22 -19.48 0.07
N GLU A 74 1.29 -20.12 -1.11
CA GLU A 74 2.31 -21.10 -1.44
C GLU A 74 3.73 -20.52 -1.38
N LYS A 75 3.93 -19.33 -1.93
CA LYS A 75 5.22 -18.62 -1.84
C LYS A 75 5.65 -18.38 -0.39
N LEU A 76 4.73 -17.93 0.47
CA LEU A 76 5.02 -17.71 1.90
C LEU A 76 5.26 -19.02 2.66
N GLN A 77 4.55 -20.10 2.33
CA GLN A 77 4.79 -21.41 2.93
C GLN A 77 6.16 -21.96 2.54
N ASN A 78 6.53 -21.85 1.27
CA ASN A 78 7.85 -22.25 0.78
C ASN A 78 8.95 -21.42 1.44
N ALA A 79 8.77 -20.10 1.58
CA ALA A 79 9.69 -19.25 2.32
C ALA A 79 9.81 -19.67 3.80
N GLN A 80 8.71 -20.04 4.45
CA GLN A 80 8.72 -20.53 5.84
C GLN A 80 9.52 -21.82 5.99
N ILE A 81 9.36 -22.74 5.06
CA ILE A 81 10.12 -24.01 5.04
C ILE A 81 11.60 -23.71 4.83
N TYR A 82 11.92 -22.83 3.90
CA TYR A 82 13.30 -22.43 3.60
C TYR A 82 13.97 -21.78 4.81
N MET A 83 13.34 -20.79 5.43
CA MET A 83 13.85 -20.12 6.63
C MET A 83 14.12 -21.11 7.77
N LYS A 84 13.22 -22.07 7.99
CA LYS A 84 13.41 -23.14 8.98
C LYS A 84 14.59 -24.04 8.64
N LYS A 85 14.75 -24.44 7.37
CA LYS A 85 15.89 -25.25 6.91
C LYS A 85 17.22 -24.54 7.11
N VAL A 86 17.29 -23.28 6.73
CA VAL A 86 18.50 -22.43 6.90
C VAL A 86 18.86 -22.31 8.37
N ASN A 87 17.91 -21.95 9.22
CA ASN A 87 18.16 -21.83 10.65
C ASN A 87 18.56 -23.16 11.32
N ALA A 88 17.95 -24.27 10.90
CA ALA A 88 18.32 -25.60 11.39
C ALA A 88 19.75 -25.97 10.99
N TYR A 89 20.14 -25.72 9.76
CA TYR A 89 21.49 -25.96 9.27
C TYR A 89 22.53 -25.11 10.04
N TYR A 90 22.25 -23.81 10.16
CA TYR A 90 23.14 -22.91 10.89
C TYR A 90 23.34 -23.30 12.35
N ARG A 91 22.27 -23.68 13.05
CA ARG A 91 22.34 -24.15 14.44
C ARG A 91 23.21 -25.40 14.60
N LYS A 92 23.20 -26.28 13.59
CA LYS A 92 23.99 -27.52 13.61
C LYS A 92 25.47 -27.28 13.29
N ASN A 93 25.75 -26.40 12.32
CA ASN A 93 27.10 -26.24 11.74
C ASN A 93 27.79 -24.95 12.19
N SER A 94 27.08 -23.99 12.79
CA SER A 94 27.54 -22.64 13.14
C SER A 94 28.11 -21.85 11.96
N THR A 95 27.76 -22.24 10.73
CA THR A 95 28.16 -21.61 9.47
C THR A 95 27.18 -21.98 8.38
N MET A 96 27.06 -21.13 7.37
CA MET A 96 26.29 -21.40 6.16
C MET A 96 27.10 -22.08 5.04
N LYS A 97 28.39 -22.30 5.25
CA LYS A 97 29.24 -23.01 4.28
C LYS A 97 28.70 -24.41 4.01
N GLY A 98 28.57 -24.75 2.71
CA GLY A 98 28.06 -26.04 2.25
C GLY A 98 26.53 -26.19 2.30
N PHE A 99 25.78 -25.13 2.59
CA PHE A 99 24.33 -25.15 2.42
C PHE A 99 23.97 -25.11 0.93
N GLU A 100 23.05 -25.97 0.53
CA GLU A 100 22.60 -26.10 -0.86
C GLU A 100 22.06 -24.79 -1.42
N GLY A 101 22.60 -24.33 -2.56
CA GLY A 101 22.19 -23.11 -3.24
C GLY A 101 22.82 -21.80 -2.71
N ILE A 102 23.78 -21.87 -1.77
CA ILE A 102 24.50 -20.71 -1.27
C ILE A 102 25.99 -20.84 -1.63
N SER A 103 26.56 -19.82 -2.28
CA SER A 103 28.01 -19.77 -2.55
C SER A 103 28.80 -19.50 -1.27
N ASP A 104 30.07 -19.92 -1.24
CA ASP A 104 30.94 -19.72 -0.06
C ASP A 104 31.10 -18.25 0.34
N GLU A 105 31.09 -17.34 -0.65
CA GLU A 105 31.14 -15.89 -0.41
C GLU A 105 29.89 -15.39 0.31
N LYS A 106 28.72 -15.80 -0.16
CA LYS A 106 27.44 -15.47 0.49
C LYS A 106 27.32 -16.11 1.86
N ALA A 107 27.81 -17.33 2.02
CA ALA A 107 27.83 -18.01 3.30
C ALA A 107 28.67 -17.24 4.32
N ALA A 108 29.86 -16.77 3.94
CA ALA A 108 30.71 -15.95 4.81
C ALA A 108 30.06 -14.63 5.20
N GLN A 109 29.37 -13.98 4.25
CA GLN A 109 28.65 -12.74 4.53
C GLN A 109 27.47 -12.94 5.50
N ILE A 110 26.72 -14.05 5.35
CA ILE A 110 25.64 -14.40 6.27
C ILE A 110 26.19 -14.68 7.66
N ASP A 111 27.28 -15.44 7.74
CA ASP A 111 27.94 -15.77 9.01
C ASP A 111 28.45 -14.51 9.74
N GLU A 112 28.98 -13.54 9.00
CA GLU A 112 29.41 -12.25 9.53
C GLU A 112 28.22 -11.42 10.01
N ASN A 113 27.14 -11.36 9.22
CA ASN A 113 25.93 -10.64 9.60
C ASN A 113 25.35 -11.18 10.91
N VAL A 114 25.24 -12.50 11.07
CA VAL A 114 24.73 -13.12 12.30
C VAL A 114 25.62 -12.80 13.51
N LYS A 115 26.95 -12.71 13.32
CA LYS A 115 27.88 -12.34 14.41
C LYS A 115 27.77 -10.88 14.82
N ASN A 116 27.47 -10.01 13.88
CA ASN A 116 27.38 -8.56 14.09
C ASN A 116 25.96 -8.10 14.49
N ASP A 117 24.99 -9.00 14.48
CA ASP A 117 23.61 -8.71 14.85
C ASP A 117 23.42 -8.72 16.38
N TYR A 118 22.20 -8.40 16.82
CA TYR A 118 21.89 -8.38 18.25
C TYR A 118 22.15 -9.76 18.90
N SER A 119 22.63 -9.77 20.13
CA SER A 119 23.02 -11.00 20.86
C SER A 119 21.93 -12.05 21.00
N TRP A 120 20.66 -11.68 20.82
CA TRP A 120 19.53 -12.59 20.85
C TRP A 120 19.17 -13.21 19.49
N ILE A 121 19.80 -12.70 18.39
CA ILE A 121 19.69 -13.28 17.06
C ILE A 121 20.83 -14.29 16.88
N THR A 122 20.48 -15.55 16.90
CA THR A 122 21.44 -16.68 16.88
C THR A 122 21.40 -17.48 15.59
N ALA A 123 20.70 -17.00 14.58
CA ALA A 123 20.54 -17.67 13.30
C ALA A 123 20.25 -16.65 12.19
N PRO A 124 20.46 -17.02 10.90
CA PRO A 124 20.29 -16.11 9.75
C PRO A 124 18.92 -15.45 9.65
N TYR A 125 17.86 -16.17 10.04
CA TYR A 125 16.51 -15.61 10.13
C TYR A 125 16.11 -15.45 11.59
N ALA A 126 15.82 -14.23 11.99
CA ALA A 126 15.42 -13.92 13.36
C ALA A 126 14.05 -14.57 13.72
N PRO A 127 13.79 -14.87 15.01
CA PRO A 127 12.55 -15.48 15.45
C PRO A 127 11.29 -14.69 15.02
N TYR A 128 11.37 -13.35 15.00
CA TYR A 128 10.24 -12.50 14.61
C TYR A 128 9.92 -12.62 13.12
N GLU A 129 10.91 -12.88 12.25
CA GLU A 129 10.68 -13.06 10.81
C GLU A 129 9.83 -14.30 10.54
N LEU A 130 10.18 -15.42 11.21
CA LEU A 130 9.39 -16.64 11.12
C LEU A 130 7.98 -16.46 11.69
N SER A 131 7.87 -15.73 12.79
CA SER A 131 6.57 -15.45 13.43
C SER A 131 5.69 -14.57 12.56
N ASN A 132 6.25 -13.51 11.99
CA ASN A 132 5.53 -12.59 11.10
C ASN A 132 5.07 -13.30 9.82
N ASN A 133 5.95 -14.09 9.20
CA ASN A 133 5.59 -14.86 8.03
C ASN A 133 4.48 -15.89 8.33
N ASN A 134 4.55 -16.56 9.48
CA ASN A 134 3.51 -17.49 9.90
C ASN A 134 2.17 -16.80 10.22
N ALA A 135 2.20 -15.60 10.80
CA ALA A 135 1.02 -14.78 11.02
C ALA A 135 0.35 -14.39 9.69
N GLU A 136 1.14 -13.99 8.69
CA GLU A 136 0.63 -13.66 7.35
C GLU A 136 0.05 -14.91 6.64
N ILE A 137 0.70 -16.06 6.74
CA ILE A 137 0.17 -17.34 6.25
C ILE A 137 -1.22 -17.61 6.84
N ASN A 138 -1.37 -17.46 8.15
CA ASN A 138 -2.65 -17.70 8.83
C ASN A 138 -3.72 -16.68 8.42
N ARG A 139 -3.32 -15.42 8.22
CA ARG A 139 -4.21 -14.36 7.73
C ARG A 139 -4.72 -14.66 6.31
N LEU A 140 -3.82 -15.09 5.42
CA LEU A 140 -4.19 -15.45 4.05
C LEU A 140 -5.09 -16.69 4.01
N LYS A 141 -4.82 -17.71 4.82
CA LYS A 141 -5.69 -18.91 4.92
C LYS A 141 -7.12 -18.53 5.31
N LYS A 142 -7.29 -17.71 6.34
CA LYS A 142 -8.60 -17.25 6.79
C LYS A 142 -9.32 -16.44 5.70
N ARG A 143 -8.56 -15.59 4.97
CA ARG A 143 -9.12 -14.78 3.90
C ARG A 143 -9.56 -15.64 2.72
N ILE A 144 -8.76 -16.63 2.31
CA ILE A 144 -9.13 -17.59 1.25
C ILE A 144 -10.39 -18.34 1.65
N GLU A 145 -10.43 -18.90 2.87
CA GLU A 145 -11.59 -19.61 3.39
C GLU A 145 -12.86 -18.75 3.38
N SER A 146 -12.74 -17.47 3.75
CA SER A 146 -13.85 -16.52 3.71
C SER A 146 -14.36 -16.28 2.28
N LEU A 147 -13.46 -16.12 1.31
CA LEU A 147 -13.82 -15.90 -0.08
C LEU A 147 -14.42 -17.16 -0.72
N GLU A 148 -13.83 -18.34 -0.49
CA GLU A 148 -14.36 -19.62 -0.97
C GLU A 148 -15.77 -19.87 -0.42
N ARG A 149 -15.99 -19.63 0.86
CA ARG A 149 -17.32 -19.74 1.47
C ARG A 149 -18.32 -18.76 0.87
N ARG A 150 -17.88 -17.55 0.51
CA ARG A 150 -18.72 -16.55 -0.19
C ARG A 150 -19.08 -17.01 -1.60
N GLU A 151 -18.14 -17.64 -2.32
CA GLU A 151 -18.40 -18.23 -3.64
C GLU A 151 -19.38 -19.42 -3.57
N GLU A 152 -19.24 -20.30 -2.57
CA GLU A 152 -20.09 -21.46 -2.36
C GLU A 152 -21.51 -21.09 -1.94
N THR A 153 -21.66 -20.13 -1.04
CA THR A 153 -22.98 -19.70 -0.55
C THR A 153 -23.74 -18.84 -1.57
N GLY A 154 -23.03 -18.33 -2.58
CA GLY A 154 -23.61 -17.44 -3.58
C GLY A 154 -24.11 -16.14 -2.98
N PHE A 155 -25.02 -15.50 -3.72
CA PHE A 155 -25.65 -14.26 -3.30
C PHE A 155 -26.57 -14.50 -2.08
N VAL A 156 -26.17 -13.97 -0.91
CA VAL A 156 -27.02 -13.99 0.27
C VAL A 156 -27.83 -12.69 0.31
N GLY A 157 -29.02 -12.76 -0.24
CA GLY A 157 -29.94 -11.64 -0.28
C GLY A 157 -31.34 -12.09 -0.73
N TRP A 158 -32.29 -11.19 -0.70
CA TRP A 158 -33.64 -11.42 -1.19
C TRP A 158 -34.11 -10.26 -2.08
N LYS A 159 -34.92 -10.58 -3.06
CA LYS A 159 -35.57 -9.57 -3.90
C LYS A 159 -36.89 -9.16 -3.28
N PHE A 160 -37.20 -7.89 -3.34
CA PHE A 160 -38.49 -7.32 -2.95
C PHE A 160 -39.00 -6.42 -4.08
N GLU A 161 -40.26 -6.01 -4.01
CA GLU A 161 -40.86 -5.14 -5.03
C GLU A 161 -40.12 -3.78 -5.05
N GLY A 162 -39.42 -3.49 -6.15
CA GLY A 162 -38.66 -2.26 -6.35
C GLY A 162 -37.19 -2.31 -5.91
N GLY A 163 -36.61 -3.52 -5.67
CA GLY A 163 -35.18 -3.65 -5.35
C GLY A 163 -34.75 -4.99 -4.82
N GLU A 164 -33.54 -5.02 -4.34
CA GLU A 164 -32.92 -6.19 -3.69
C GLU A 164 -32.16 -5.82 -2.42
N ALA A 165 -32.16 -6.72 -1.47
CA ALA A 165 -31.39 -6.61 -0.23
C ALA A 165 -30.21 -7.58 -0.26
N VAL A 166 -28.99 -7.07 -0.10
CA VAL A 166 -27.74 -7.81 -0.11
C VAL A 166 -27.12 -7.78 1.28
N ALA A 167 -26.86 -8.95 1.86
CA ALA A 167 -26.10 -9.03 3.09
C ALA A 167 -24.59 -8.97 2.79
N ASN A 168 -23.93 -7.88 3.16
CA ASN A 168 -22.49 -7.79 3.12
C ASN A 168 -21.93 -8.39 4.42
N GLN A 169 -21.49 -9.64 4.35
CA GLN A 169 -20.96 -10.36 5.51
C GLN A 169 -19.60 -9.83 6.00
N GLU A 170 -18.79 -9.24 5.11
CA GLU A 170 -17.49 -8.69 5.51
C GLU A 170 -17.63 -7.45 6.38
N GLU A 171 -18.59 -6.60 6.05
CA GLU A 171 -18.85 -5.36 6.77
C GLU A 171 -20.00 -5.48 7.79
N ASN A 172 -20.54 -6.69 7.94
CA ASN A 172 -21.69 -6.99 8.82
C ASN A 172 -22.84 -5.99 8.64
N ARG A 173 -23.16 -5.66 7.39
CA ARG A 173 -24.23 -4.72 7.03
C ARG A 173 -25.16 -5.28 5.98
N LEU A 174 -26.38 -4.79 5.98
CA LEU A 174 -27.38 -5.03 4.94
C LEU A 174 -27.36 -3.84 3.98
N GLN A 175 -27.19 -4.11 2.69
CA GLN A 175 -27.26 -3.12 1.62
C GLN A 175 -28.58 -3.28 0.88
N LEU A 176 -29.33 -2.18 0.75
CA LEU A 176 -30.55 -2.14 -0.05
C LEU A 176 -30.25 -1.46 -1.38
N LEU A 177 -30.50 -2.15 -2.47
CA LEU A 177 -30.36 -1.67 -3.84
C LEU A 177 -31.75 -1.49 -4.42
N PHE A 178 -32.10 -0.26 -4.80
CA PHE A 178 -33.38 0.06 -5.39
C PHE A 178 -33.26 0.11 -6.91
N ASP A 179 -34.26 -0.43 -7.63
CA ASP A 179 -34.32 -0.46 -9.10
C ASP A 179 -34.51 0.94 -9.68
N GLU A 180 -35.18 1.83 -8.95
CA GLU A 180 -35.36 3.23 -9.32
C GLU A 180 -34.95 4.17 -8.20
N LYS A 181 -34.53 5.39 -8.60
CA LYS A 181 -34.18 6.42 -7.64
C LYS A 181 -35.41 6.79 -6.80
N PRO A 182 -35.38 6.68 -5.47
CA PRO A 182 -36.48 7.06 -4.63
C PRO A 182 -36.84 8.54 -4.87
N SER A 183 -38.12 8.77 -5.16
CA SER A 183 -38.71 10.10 -5.40
C SER A 183 -38.72 10.96 -4.12
#